data_1a956e9675aed2ef874daa666fda4e07
#
_entry.id   1a956e9675aed2ef874daa666fda4e07
#
_cell.length_a   1.000
_cell.length_b   1.000
_cell.length_c   1.000
_cell.angle_alpha   90.00
_cell.angle_beta   90.00
_cell.angle_gamma   90.00
#
_symmetry.space_group_name_H-M   'P 1'
#
loop_
_entity.id
_entity.type
_entity.pdbx_description
1 polymer ?
#
loop_
_entity_poly.entity_id
_entity_poly.type
_entity_poly.pdbx_seq_one_letter_code
_entity_poly.pdbx_strand_id
1 'polypeptide(L)'
;MSEHNTDLPTVLEEIVATRRTHLPEIRARVAGVEPEPSTRSLFDSLNQGLGGRRFIMECKSSSPSLGMIREAYNPGEIARIYSRYAAGISVLCEPTRFGGSYDHLATVAASTHLPVLCKDFIVDVAQVKAARVYGADAILLMLSVLSDEEYRQLSAEAERYGLDVLTEVIDADEVARAIALGAKIFGCNNRNLHDLSIDRGRTERLAPVVPKDAVFISESGIRTNAHVKDVTRFVNGFLVGSQLTGEPDVDRAARLLVYGPAKVCGLRTPSAAQAARAAGATYGGVICEPASPRNVSRETIEKITAAEPGLTYVAVSRRTENFSELNNLPGVDVLQVHAPNVTVSEELDLIARAKAEAPDLQIWRAVNMAAPQAHDIIAALVDQTIVTMFVLDNGNGGTGKHFDWSSLNLSPEVLSRCLIAGGIGPDNAAAALSTGVAGVDLNSGVEYTADVVAGAPELAHHKDPSRIRAALEAVRTFTPSH
;
A
#
# COMPACT_ATOMS: atom_id res chain seq x y z
N MET A 1 -0.33 -41.66 -12.66
CA MET A 1 0.16 -41.33 -14.02
C MET A 1 -0.89 -40.40 -14.61
N SER A 2 -0.76 -39.10 -14.45
CA SER A 2 -1.60 -38.10 -15.12
C SER A 2 -0.92 -37.72 -16.42
N GLU A 3 -1.60 -38.00 -17.49
CA GLU A 3 -1.19 -37.61 -18.85
C GLU A 3 -1.05 -36.09 -18.90
N HIS A 4 0.15 -35.59 -19.09
CA HIS A 4 0.40 -34.21 -19.48
C HIS A 4 -0.15 -34.02 -20.91
N ASN A 5 -1.18 -33.21 -21.01
CA ASN A 5 -1.73 -32.77 -22.29
C ASN A 5 -0.71 -31.78 -22.92
N THR A 6 0.01 -32.22 -23.95
CA THR A 6 1.20 -31.56 -24.53
C THR A 6 0.87 -30.82 -25.83
N ASP A 7 -0.22 -30.07 -25.95
CA ASP A 7 -0.60 -29.56 -27.28
C ASP A 7 -0.50 -28.04 -27.50
N LEU A 8 -0.09 -27.23 -26.51
CA LEU A 8 0.29 -25.82 -26.78
C LEU A 8 1.31 -25.36 -25.73
N PRO A 9 2.39 -24.64 -26.13
CA PRO A 9 3.30 -24.03 -25.18
C PRO A 9 2.55 -23.14 -24.22
N THR A 10 2.79 -23.27 -22.92
CA THR A 10 2.23 -22.36 -21.91
C THR A 10 2.82 -20.97 -22.10
N VAL A 11 2.14 -19.93 -21.63
CA VAL A 11 2.67 -18.55 -21.69
C VAL A 11 4.06 -18.47 -21.07
N LEU A 12 4.32 -19.24 -20.01
CA LEU A 12 5.62 -19.31 -19.36
C LEU A 12 6.70 -19.91 -20.27
N GLU A 13 6.42 -21.01 -20.93
CA GLU A 13 7.36 -21.68 -21.86
C GLU A 13 7.74 -20.77 -23.04
N GLU A 14 6.74 -20.05 -23.60
CA GLU A 14 6.99 -19.06 -24.66
C GLU A 14 7.91 -17.94 -24.20
N ILE A 15 7.70 -17.40 -22.98
CA ILE A 15 8.53 -16.35 -22.42
C ILE A 15 9.96 -16.84 -22.22
N VAL A 16 10.13 -18.02 -21.63
CA VAL A 16 11.45 -18.65 -21.41
C VAL A 16 12.17 -18.91 -22.73
N ALA A 17 11.48 -19.48 -23.72
CA ALA A 17 12.05 -19.72 -25.05
C ALA A 17 12.51 -18.42 -25.70
N THR A 18 11.68 -17.37 -25.65
CA THR A 18 12.05 -16.04 -26.15
C THR A 18 13.24 -15.47 -25.37
N ARG A 19 13.26 -15.61 -24.04
CA ARG A 19 14.35 -15.10 -23.21
C ARG A 19 15.69 -15.77 -23.54
N ARG A 20 15.68 -17.06 -23.86
CA ARG A 20 16.88 -17.78 -24.33
C ARG A 20 17.47 -17.19 -25.63
N THR A 21 16.65 -16.60 -26.51
CA THR A 21 17.15 -15.95 -27.72
C THR A 21 17.91 -14.66 -27.45
N HIS A 22 17.72 -14.02 -26.30
CA HIS A 22 18.43 -12.81 -25.87
C HIS A 22 19.79 -13.07 -25.23
N LEU A 23 20.12 -14.34 -24.90
CA LEU A 23 21.39 -14.69 -24.21
C LEU A 23 22.67 -14.23 -24.96
N PRO A 24 22.79 -14.33 -26.30
CA PRO A 24 23.97 -13.83 -27.01
C PRO A 24 24.22 -12.34 -26.77
N GLU A 25 23.16 -11.50 -26.79
CA GLU A 25 23.27 -10.08 -26.50
C GLU A 25 23.66 -9.83 -25.04
N ILE A 26 23.02 -10.53 -24.09
CA ILE A 26 23.31 -10.40 -22.65
C ILE A 26 24.79 -10.74 -22.39
N ARG A 27 25.28 -11.85 -22.95
CA ARG A 27 26.68 -12.25 -22.81
C ARG A 27 27.64 -11.20 -23.40
N ALA A 28 27.28 -10.60 -24.52
CA ALA A 28 28.09 -9.54 -25.13
C ALA A 28 28.15 -8.29 -24.25
N ARG A 29 27.02 -7.90 -23.62
CA ARG A 29 26.93 -6.74 -22.73
C ARG A 29 27.81 -6.86 -21.47
N VAL A 30 28.05 -8.08 -20.98
CA VAL A 30 28.82 -8.31 -19.76
C VAL A 30 30.19 -8.95 -19.99
N ALA A 31 30.60 -9.08 -21.26
CA ALA A 31 31.89 -9.62 -21.63
C ALA A 31 33.02 -8.75 -21.07
N GLY A 32 33.97 -9.38 -20.36
CA GLY A 32 35.15 -8.69 -19.82
C GLY A 32 34.82 -7.80 -18.58
N VAL A 33 33.59 -7.71 -18.13
CA VAL A 33 33.23 -7.02 -16.91
C VAL A 33 33.24 -8.00 -15.74
N GLU A 34 33.89 -7.66 -14.62
CA GLU A 34 33.78 -8.39 -13.35
C GLU A 34 33.20 -7.45 -12.32
N PRO A 35 31.92 -7.65 -11.91
CA PRO A 35 31.27 -6.75 -10.97
C PRO A 35 31.71 -7.03 -9.54
N GLU A 36 31.76 -6.00 -8.72
CA GLU A 36 31.93 -6.13 -7.29
C GLU A 36 30.68 -6.79 -6.66
N PRO A 37 30.86 -7.63 -5.62
CA PRO A 37 29.74 -8.23 -4.91
C PRO A 37 28.78 -7.16 -4.33
N SER A 38 27.51 -7.52 -4.17
CA SER A 38 26.53 -6.65 -3.52
C SER A 38 26.87 -6.44 -2.03
N THR A 39 26.57 -5.23 -1.54
CA THR A 39 26.68 -4.84 -0.12
C THR A 39 25.31 -4.62 0.52
N ARG A 40 24.22 -4.79 -0.22
CA ARG A 40 22.84 -4.69 0.26
C ARG A 40 22.21 -6.08 0.25
N SER A 41 21.37 -6.39 1.24
CA SER A 41 20.67 -7.67 1.36
C SER A 41 19.16 -7.48 1.36
N LEU A 42 18.49 -8.15 0.45
CA LEU A 42 17.03 -8.24 0.41
C LEU A 42 16.53 -9.13 1.55
N PHE A 43 17.27 -10.19 1.90
CA PHE A 43 16.95 -11.06 3.02
C PHE A 43 16.91 -10.27 4.34
N ASP A 44 17.96 -9.52 4.65
CA ASP A 44 18.03 -8.75 5.90
C ASP A 44 16.95 -7.66 5.97
N SER A 45 16.65 -7.04 4.83
CA SER A 45 15.61 -6.01 4.74
C SER A 45 14.20 -6.57 4.98
N LEU A 46 13.96 -7.84 4.67
CA LEU A 46 12.68 -8.52 4.85
C LEU A 46 12.59 -9.31 6.15
N ASN A 47 13.72 -9.78 6.69
CA ASN A 47 13.79 -10.68 7.85
C ASN A 47 13.60 -9.95 9.19
N GLN A 48 12.40 -9.40 9.40
CA GLN A 48 12.02 -8.71 10.64
C GLN A 48 10.85 -9.39 11.37
N GLY A 49 10.74 -10.71 11.15
CA GLY A 49 9.67 -11.53 11.71
C GLY A 49 8.36 -11.48 10.91
N LEU A 50 7.45 -12.41 11.24
CA LEU A 50 6.12 -12.47 10.64
C LEU A 50 5.28 -11.26 11.05
N GLY A 51 4.36 -10.82 10.18
CA GLY A 51 3.48 -9.68 10.42
C GLY A 51 4.11 -8.33 10.17
N GLY A 52 5.35 -8.27 9.71
CA GLY A 52 6.13 -7.04 9.53
C GLY A 52 5.74 -6.16 8.34
N ARG A 53 4.65 -6.40 7.63
CA ARG A 53 4.16 -5.63 6.46
C ARG A 53 5.27 -4.98 5.63
N ARG A 54 6.25 -5.78 5.21
CA ARG A 54 7.33 -5.36 4.34
C ARG A 54 6.89 -5.43 2.88
N PHE A 55 7.33 -4.50 2.06
CA PHE A 55 6.95 -4.46 0.65
C PHE A 55 8.18 -4.48 -0.24
N ILE A 56 8.16 -5.35 -1.25
CA ILE A 56 8.96 -5.21 -2.45
C ILE A 56 8.03 -4.54 -3.46
N MET A 57 8.31 -3.29 -3.81
CA MET A 57 7.49 -2.54 -4.76
C MET A 57 8.09 -2.63 -6.15
N GLU A 58 7.26 -3.02 -7.13
CA GLU A 58 7.75 -3.37 -8.48
C GLU A 58 7.61 -2.23 -9.46
N CYS A 59 8.71 -1.88 -10.09
CA CYS A 59 8.79 -0.99 -11.25
C CYS A 59 8.56 -1.78 -12.53
N LYS A 60 7.43 -1.52 -13.23
CA LYS A 60 7.12 -2.12 -14.53
C LYS A 60 6.29 -1.21 -15.41
N SER A 61 6.50 -1.28 -16.74
CA SER A 61 5.76 -0.52 -17.75
C SER A 61 4.61 -1.30 -18.37
N SER A 62 4.71 -2.63 -18.45
CA SER A 62 3.69 -3.49 -19.06
C SER A 62 3.61 -4.87 -18.39
N SER A 63 2.57 -5.64 -18.71
CA SER A 63 2.43 -7.03 -18.30
C SER A 63 1.60 -7.84 -19.28
N PRO A 64 1.77 -9.18 -19.35
CA PRO A 64 0.98 -10.03 -20.25
C PRO A 64 -0.54 -9.93 -20.06
N SER A 65 -0.99 -9.69 -18.83
CA SER A 65 -2.42 -9.64 -18.49
C SER A 65 -3.09 -8.28 -18.69
N LEU A 66 -2.32 -7.17 -18.69
CA LEU A 66 -2.85 -5.80 -18.74
C LEU A 66 -2.33 -4.99 -19.95
N GLY A 67 -1.36 -5.53 -20.69
CA GLY A 67 -0.67 -4.79 -21.75
C GLY A 67 0.17 -3.64 -21.20
N MET A 68 0.19 -2.52 -21.91
CA MET A 68 0.85 -1.28 -21.46
C MET A 68 0.13 -0.72 -20.23
N ILE A 69 0.88 -0.57 -19.14
CA ILE A 69 0.39 -0.05 -17.86
C ILE A 69 0.70 1.44 -17.73
N ARG A 70 1.90 1.85 -18.19
CA ARG A 70 2.36 3.24 -18.06
C ARG A 70 3.21 3.63 -19.26
N GLU A 71 2.69 4.52 -20.11
CA GLU A 71 3.40 5.01 -21.30
C GLU A 71 4.59 5.91 -20.92
N ALA A 72 4.38 6.89 -20.05
CA ALA A 72 5.43 7.77 -19.54
C ALA A 72 6.14 7.08 -18.35
N TYR A 73 6.90 6.04 -18.62
CA TYR A 73 7.58 5.23 -17.62
C TYR A 73 8.96 5.80 -17.25
N ASN A 74 9.06 6.32 -16.02
CA ASN A 74 10.31 6.78 -15.43
C ASN A 74 10.65 5.92 -14.19
N PRO A 75 11.42 4.83 -14.35
CA PRO A 75 11.69 3.91 -13.24
C PRO A 75 12.48 4.55 -12.10
N GLY A 76 13.35 5.52 -12.38
CA GLY A 76 14.13 6.21 -11.35
C GLY A 76 13.27 7.11 -10.45
N GLU A 77 12.27 7.79 -11.01
CA GLU A 77 11.31 8.57 -10.23
C GLU A 77 10.42 7.67 -9.37
N ILE A 78 9.91 6.59 -9.95
CA ILE A 78 9.11 5.58 -9.24
C ILE A 78 9.92 4.98 -8.08
N ALA A 79 11.19 4.64 -8.31
CA ALA A 79 12.08 4.10 -7.28
C ALA A 79 12.29 5.07 -6.12
N ARG A 80 12.44 6.37 -6.38
CA ARG A 80 12.54 7.39 -5.31
C ARG A 80 11.27 7.50 -4.49
N ILE A 81 10.09 7.35 -5.12
CA ILE A 81 8.81 7.29 -4.40
C ILE A 81 8.76 6.03 -3.52
N TYR A 82 9.02 4.86 -4.10
CA TYR A 82 8.97 3.58 -3.40
C TYR A 82 9.95 3.50 -2.23
N SER A 83 11.10 4.17 -2.32
CA SER A 83 12.13 4.19 -1.27
C SER A 83 11.64 4.72 0.08
N ARG A 84 10.50 5.42 0.10
CA ARG A 84 9.86 5.92 1.34
C ARG A 84 9.05 4.84 2.05
N TYR A 85 8.62 3.81 1.33
CA TYR A 85 7.61 2.85 1.81
C TYR A 85 8.07 1.41 1.79
N ALA A 86 8.93 1.05 0.84
CA ALA A 86 9.36 -0.31 0.56
C ALA A 86 10.52 -0.78 1.46
N ALA A 87 10.72 -2.09 1.49
CA ALA A 87 11.90 -2.77 2.01
C ALA A 87 12.86 -3.18 0.88
N GLY A 88 12.36 -3.27 -0.36
CA GLY A 88 13.13 -3.53 -1.56
C GLY A 88 12.37 -3.08 -2.80
N ILE A 89 13.06 -2.94 -3.92
CA ILE A 89 12.45 -2.56 -5.20
C ILE A 89 12.70 -3.67 -6.20
N SER A 90 11.64 -4.13 -6.88
CA SER A 90 11.71 -5.10 -7.97
C SER A 90 11.69 -4.37 -9.30
N VAL A 91 12.51 -4.82 -10.25
CA VAL A 91 12.57 -4.24 -11.59
C VAL A 91 12.44 -5.33 -12.64
N LEU A 92 11.43 -5.22 -13.51
CA LEU A 92 11.27 -6.12 -14.65
C LEU A 92 12.41 -5.91 -15.65
N CYS A 93 13.07 -7.02 -16.05
CA CYS A 93 14.17 -7.01 -17.01
C CYS A 93 13.85 -7.79 -18.31
N GLU A 94 12.71 -8.47 -18.38
CA GLU A 94 12.24 -9.15 -19.59
C GLU A 94 11.65 -8.11 -20.56
N PRO A 95 12.20 -7.96 -21.81
CA PRO A 95 11.81 -6.87 -22.69
C PRO A 95 10.52 -7.11 -23.46
N THR A 96 10.23 -8.35 -23.87
CA THR A 96 9.23 -8.66 -24.89
C THR A 96 7.79 -8.57 -24.36
N ARG A 97 7.54 -9.11 -23.17
CA ARG A 97 6.21 -9.19 -22.56
C ARG A 97 6.00 -8.18 -21.44
N PHE A 98 7.09 -7.74 -20.78
CA PHE A 98 7.02 -6.85 -19.63
C PHE A 98 7.61 -5.46 -19.88
N GLY A 99 8.17 -5.21 -21.06
CA GLY A 99 8.79 -3.92 -21.41
C GLY A 99 9.98 -3.57 -20.51
N GLY A 100 10.63 -4.59 -19.93
CA GLY A 100 11.75 -4.45 -19.02
C GLY A 100 13.09 -4.26 -19.71
N SER A 101 14.11 -3.88 -18.95
CA SER A 101 15.50 -3.86 -19.42
C SER A 101 16.49 -3.80 -18.27
N TYR A 102 17.72 -4.22 -18.50
CA TYR A 102 18.82 -4.01 -17.57
C TYR A 102 19.18 -2.52 -17.38
N ASP A 103 18.89 -1.67 -18.37
CA ASP A 103 19.10 -0.22 -18.24
C ASP A 103 18.09 0.41 -17.25
N HIS A 104 16.85 -0.10 -17.20
CA HIS A 104 15.89 0.24 -16.16
C HIS A 104 16.38 -0.21 -14.79
N LEU A 105 16.97 -1.41 -14.69
CA LEU A 105 17.55 -1.93 -13.44
C LEU A 105 18.67 -1.01 -12.94
N ALA A 106 19.60 -0.62 -13.80
CA ALA A 106 20.69 0.31 -13.46
C ALA A 106 20.16 1.67 -12.99
N THR A 107 19.15 2.20 -13.68
CA THR A 107 18.50 3.46 -13.31
C THR A 107 17.88 3.39 -11.90
N VAL A 108 17.17 2.30 -11.60
CA VAL A 108 16.57 2.07 -10.27
C VAL A 108 17.64 1.90 -9.22
N ALA A 109 18.66 1.06 -9.47
CA ALA A 109 19.75 0.81 -8.53
C ALA A 109 20.50 2.10 -8.14
N ALA A 110 20.67 3.02 -9.09
CA ALA A 110 21.25 4.34 -8.84
C ALA A 110 20.30 5.34 -8.14
N SER A 111 18.99 5.06 -8.11
CA SER A 111 17.97 5.97 -7.61
C SER A 111 17.47 5.63 -6.20
N THR A 112 17.95 4.54 -5.58
CA THR A 112 17.49 4.05 -4.28
C THR A 112 18.65 3.56 -3.40
N HIS A 113 18.46 3.64 -2.10
CA HIS A 113 19.33 3.02 -1.09
C HIS A 113 18.89 1.59 -0.71
N LEU A 114 17.70 1.19 -1.14
CA LEU A 114 17.13 -0.13 -0.85
C LEU A 114 17.74 -1.23 -1.72
N PRO A 115 17.72 -2.49 -1.28
CA PRO A 115 18.09 -3.61 -2.13
C PRO A 115 17.17 -3.72 -3.34
N VAL A 116 17.75 -4.03 -4.51
CA VAL A 116 17.06 -4.10 -5.80
C VAL A 116 17.04 -5.53 -6.31
N LEU A 117 15.83 -6.03 -6.58
CA LEU A 117 15.57 -7.34 -7.18
C LEU A 117 15.51 -7.23 -8.70
N CYS A 118 16.41 -7.92 -9.39
CA CYS A 118 16.28 -8.18 -10.82
C CYS A 118 15.21 -9.23 -11.06
N LYS A 119 14.04 -8.81 -11.55
CA LYS A 119 12.92 -9.71 -11.86
C LYS A 119 12.95 -10.06 -13.34
N ASP A 120 13.53 -11.21 -13.64
CA ASP A 120 13.74 -11.75 -14.98
C ASP A 120 13.53 -13.28 -14.98
N PHE A 121 13.34 -13.87 -16.15
CA PHE A 121 13.32 -15.32 -16.33
C PHE A 121 14.76 -15.80 -16.51
N ILE A 122 15.45 -16.03 -15.38
CA ILE A 122 16.86 -16.38 -15.34
C ILE A 122 17.04 -17.87 -15.62
N VAL A 123 17.77 -18.20 -16.68
CA VAL A 123 18.05 -19.55 -17.18
C VAL A 123 19.53 -19.75 -17.57
N ASP A 124 20.37 -18.73 -17.33
CA ASP A 124 21.79 -18.77 -17.69
C ASP A 124 22.61 -17.89 -16.73
N VAL A 125 23.82 -18.32 -16.39
CA VAL A 125 24.73 -17.60 -15.49
C VAL A 125 25.07 -16.19 -15.99
N ALA A 126 25.05 -15.97 -17.31
CA ALA A 126 25.27 -14.63 -17.86
C ALA A 126 24.20 -13.63 -17.45
N GLN A 127 22.96 -14.08 -17.19
CA GLN A 127 21.90 -13.22 -16.68
C GLN A 127 22.13 -12.88 -15.19
N VAL A 128 22.66 -13.83 -14.39
CA VAL A 128 23.05 -13.58 -13.00
C VAL A 128 24.15 -12.51 -12.95
N LYS A 129 25.18 -12.68 -13.78
CA LYS A 129 26.24 -11.68 -13.92
C LYS A 129 25.69 -10.32 -14.39
N ALA A 130 24.81 -10.31 -15.39
CA ALA A 130 24.19 -9.09 -15.88
C ALA A 130 23.38 -8.39 -14.80
N ALA A 131 22.58 -9.12 -14.02
CA ALA A 131 21.83 -8.56 -12.90
C ALA A 131 22.78 -7.78 -11.97
N ARG A 132 23.93 -8.35 -11.59
CA ARG A 132 24.89 -7.66 -10.72
C ARG A 132 25.59 -6.49 -11.40
N VAL A 133 26.03 -6.64 -12.66
CA VAL A 133 26.66 -5.55 -13.44
C VAL A 133 25.75 -4.32 -13.50
N TYR A 134 24.44 -4.53 -13.63
CA TYR A 134 23.44 -3.47 -13.70
C TYR A 134 22.87 -3.09 -12.31
N GLY A 135 23.48 -3.55 -11.22
CA GLY A 135 23.26 -3.03 -9.87
C GLY A 135 22.22 -3.76 -9.04
N ALA A 136 21.77 -4.97 -9.42
CA ALA A 136 20.91 -5.79 -8.59
C ALA A 136 21.63 -6.26 -7.30
N ASP A 137 20.84 -6.49 -6.26
CA ASP A 137 21.25 -7.05 -4.98
C ASP A 137 20.56 -8.40 -4.74
N ALA A 138 19.54 -8.71 -5.53
CA ALA A 138 18.85 -9.99 -5.52
C ALA A 138 18.40 -10.37 -6.94
N ILE A 139 18.18 -11.67 -7.16
CA ILE A 139 17.62 -12.24 -8.39
C ILE A 139 16.40 -13.10 -8.08
N LEU A 140 15.56 -13.31 -9.11
CA LEU A 140 14.45 -14.27 -9.09
C LEU A 140 14.90 -15.59 -9.70
N LEU A 141 14.69 -16.71 -9.02
CA LEU A 141 14.76 -18.06 -9.57
C LEU A 141 13.42 -18.77 -9.42
N MET A 142 12.91 -19.37 -10.50
CA MET A 142 11.60 -19.99 -10.56
C MET A 142 11.73 -21.51 -10.63
N LEU A 143 11.22 -22.25 -9.64
CA LEU A 143 11.28 -23.70 -9.64
C LEU A 143 10.38 -24.36 -10.69
N SER A 144 9.34 -23.66 -11.14
CA SER A 144 8.51 -24.06 -12.29
C SER A 144 9.24 -24.03 -13.63
N VAL A 145 10.43 -23.38 -13.71
CA VAL A 145 11.23 -23.23 -14.93
C VAL A 145 12.51 -24.05 -14.86
N LEU A 146 13.13 -24.15 -13.69
CA LEU A 146 14.48 -24.68 -13.48
C LEU A 146 14.47 -26.10 -12.95
N SER A 147 15.36 -26.94 -13.48
CA SER A 147 15.76 -28.19 -12.82
C SER A 147 16.57 -27.89 -11.55
N ASP A 148 16.70 -28.87 -10.67
CA ASP A 148 17.49 -28.74 -9.45
C ASP A 148 18.97 -28.43 -9.73
N GLU A 149 19.51 -28.98 -10.82
CA GLU A 149 20.90 -28.73 -11.24
C GLU A 149 21.08 -27.28 -11.74
N GLU A 150 20.18 -26.80 -12.61
CA GLU A 150 20.18 -25.41 -13.06
C GLU A 150 20.03 -24.44 -11.90
N TYR A 151 19.11 -24.73 -10.95
CA TYR A 151 18.93 -23.89 -9.77
C TYR A 151 20.22 -23.82 -8.93
N ARG A 152 20.90 -24.96 -8.64
CA ARG A 152 22.17 -24.97 -7.89
C ARG A 152 23.25 -24.16 -8.59
N GLN A 153 23.38 -24.32 -9.92
CA GLN A 153 24.36 -23.58 -10.70
C GLN A 153 24.11 -22.07 -10.63
N LEU A 154 22.87 -21.62 -10.81
CA LEU A 154 22.50 -20.21 -10.79
C LEU A 154 22.62 -19.60 -9.40
N SER A 155 22.24 -20.37 -8.34
CA SER A 155 22.38 -19.94 -6.95
C SER A 155 23.86 -19.80 -6.54
N ALA A 156 24.73 -20.72 -6.96
CA ALA A 156 26.16 -20.61 -6.70
C ALA A 156 26.78 -19.38 -7.39
N GLU A 157 26.35 -19.07 -8.60
CA GLU A 157 26.80 -17.84 -9.29
C GLU A 157 26.25 -16.58 -8.61
N ALA A 158 25.01 -16.62 -8.10
CA ALA A 158 24.44 -15.51 -7.30
C ALA A 158 25.25 -15.29 -6.02
N GLU A 159 25.60 -16.35 -5.30
CA GLU A 159 26.42 -16.28 -4.09
C GLU A 159 27.80 -15.65 -4.35
N ARG A 160 28.42 -15.99 -5.49
CA ARG A 160 29.70 -15.41 -5.93
C ARG A 160 29.64 -13.87 -6.01
N TYR A 161 28.49 -13.34 -6.43
CA TYR A 161 28.27 -11.89 -6.56
C TYR A 161 27.58 -11.27 -5.36
N GLY A 162 27.39 -12.00 -4.25
CA GLY A 162 26.70 -11.49 -3.06
C GLY A 162 25.22 -11.16 -3.30
N LEU A 163 24.57 -11.82 -4.26
CA LEU A 163 23.16 -11.64 -4.56
C LEU A 163 22.30 -12.56 -3.72
N ASP A 164 21.24 -12.03 -3.13
CA ASP A 164 20.17 -12.84 -2.56
C ASP A 164 19.35 -13.51 -3.68
N VAL A 165 18.77 -14.66 -3.36
CA VAL A 165 17.89 -15.39 -4.28
C VAL A 165 16.47 -15.41 -3.74
N LEU A 166 15.56 -14.78 -4.44
CA LEU A 166 14.12 -14.96 -4.26
C LEU A 166 13.70 -16.19 -5.04
N THR A 167 13.31 -17.25 -4.34
CA THR A 167 12.87 -18.52 -4.94
C THR A 167 11.36 -18.50 -5.07
N GLU A 168 10.86 -18.40 -6.30
CA GLU A 168 9.42 -18.45 -6.56
C GLU A 168 8.91 -19.89 -6.51
N VAL A 169 7.80 -20.09 -5.79
CA VAL A 169 7.12 -21.36 -5.59
C VAL A 169 5.60 -21.21 -5.76
N ILE A 170 4.93 -22.24 -6.25
CA ILE A 170 3.47 -22.24 -6.50
C ILE A 170 2.72 -23.32 -5.72
N ASP A 171 3.40 -24.34 -5.21
CA ASP A 171 2.81 -25.45 -4.46
C ASP A 171 3.76 -26.03 -3.38
N ALA A 172 3.27 -27.03 -2.64
CA ALA A 172 4.00 -27.64 -1.56
C ALA A 172 5.21 -28.48 -2.04
N ASP A 173 5.13 -29.05 -3.24
CA ASP A 173 6.22 -29.85 -3.82
C ASP A 173 7.39 -28.92 -4.20
N GLU A 174 7.11 -27.76 -4.78
CA GLU A 174 8.12 -26.73 -5.04
C GLU A 174 8.70 -26.15 -3.75
N VAL A 175 7.90 -25.96 -2.69
CA VAL A 175 8.42 -25.56 -1.38
C VAL A 175 9.38 -26.62 -0.84
N ALA A 176 9.03 -27.90 -0.90
CA ALA A 176 9.92 -28.98 -0.45
C ALA A 176 11.23 -29.03 -1.27
N ARG A 177 11.15 -28.83 -2.59
CA ARG A 177 12.33 -28.71 -3.48
C ARG A 177 13.18 -27.50 -3.08
N ALA A 178 12.57 -26.32 -2.87
CA ALA A 178 13.28 -25.12 -2.45
C ALA A 178 14.04 -25.32 -1.14
N ILE A 179 13.42 -25.98 -0.16
CA ILE A 179 14.06 -26.32 1.12
C ILE A 179 15.28 -27.22 0.88
N ALA A 180 15.14 -28.29 0.08
CA ALA A 180 16.22 -29.21 -0.25
C ALA A 180 17.38 -28.53 -1.03
N LEU A 181 17.08 -27.46 -1.73
CA LEU A 181 18.03 -26.62 -2.49
C LEU A 181 18.64 -25.49 -1.66
N GLY A 182 18.25 -25.32 -0.40
CA GLY A 182 18.81 -24.33 0.52
C GLY A 182 18.28 -22.90 0.32
N ALA A 183 17.08 -22.75 -0.24
CA ALA A 183 16.45 -21.43 -0.40
C ALA A 183 16.23 -20.74 0.95
N LYS A 184 16.45 -19.43 0.98
CA LYS A 184 16.28 -18.59 2.19
C LYS A 184 15.11 -17.60 2.07
N ILE A 185 14.77 -17.17 0.86
CA ILE A 185 13.63 -16.30 0.57
C ILE A 185 12.68 -17.05 -0.36
N PHE A 186 11.46 -17.27 0.11
CA PHE A 186 10.39 -17.95 -0.62
C PHE A 186 9.37 -16.95 -1.09
N GLY A 187 9.13 -16.90 -2.40
CA GLY A 187 8.08 -16.08 -3.02
C GLY A 187 6.90 -16.97 -3.43
N CYS A 188 5.77 -16.86 -2.73
CA CYS A 188 4.55 -17.53 -3.13
C CYS A 188 3.85 -16.74 -4.23
N ASN A 189 3.91 -17.21 -5.48
CA ASN A 189 3.19 -16.58 -6.57
C ASN A 189 1.72 -17.07 -6.59
N ASN A 190 0.81 -16.19 -6.18
CA ASN A 190 -0.64 -16.47 -6.22
C ASN A 190 -1.21 -16.51 -7.65
N ARG A 191 -0.43 -16.10 -8.66
CA ARG A 191 -0.83 -16.20 -10.07
C ARG A 191 -0.36 -17.52 -10.64
N ASN A 192 -1.27 -18.25 -11.26
CA ASN A 192 -0.91 -19.38 -12.11
C ASN A 192 -0.42 -18.83 -13.47
N LEU A 193 0.82 -19.14 -13.85
CA LEU A 193 1.40 -18.66 -15.09
C LEU A 193 0.97 -19.47 -16.34
N HIS A 194 0.20 -20.54 -16.16
CA HIS A 194 -0.37 -21.31 -17.27
C HIS A 194 -1.65 -20.67 -17.80
N ASP A 195 -2.54 -20.19 -16.90
CA ASP A 195 -3.87 -19.65 -17.24
C ASP A 195 -4.09 -18.20 -16.74
N LEU A 196 -3.09 -17.60 -16.08
CA LEU A 196 -3.08 -16.26 -15.49
C LEU A 196 -4.11 -16.04 -14.36
N SER A 197 -4.79 -17.08 -13.90
CA SER A 197 -5.70 -17.03 -12.76
C SER A 197 -4.98 -16.65 -11.46
N ILE A 198 -5.71 -16.07 -10.50
CA ILE A 198 -5.17 -15.66 -9.20
C ILE A 198 -5.89 -16.40 -8.09
N ASP A 199 -5.12 -17.15 -7.29
CA ASP A 199 -5.55 -17.84 -6.09
C ASP A 199 -4.90 -17.22 -4.85
N ARG A 200 -5.55 -16.25 -4.23
CA ARG A 200 -5.03 -15.55 -3.03
C ARG A 200 -4.92 -16.44 -1.78
N GLY A 201 -5.66 -17.53 -1.72
CA GLY A 201 -5.57 -18.51 -0.62
C GLY A 201 -4.32 -19.38 -0.67
N ARG A 202 -3.54 -19.36 -1.76
CA ARG A 202 -2.31 -20.15 -1.92
C ARG A 202 -1.28 -19.80 -0.83
N THR A 203 -1.05 -18.52 -0.57
CA THR A 203 -0.10 -18.07 0.47
C THR A 203 -0.45 -18.66 1.85
N GLU A 204 -1.72 -18.61 2.26
CA GLU A 204 -2.15 -19.19 3.55
C GLU A 204 -1.92 -20.71 3.60
N ARG A 205 -2.21 -21.41 2.51
CA ARG A 205 -2.01 -22.88 2.44
C ARG A 205 -0.55 -23.29 2.47
N LEU A 206 0.36 -22.48 1.91
CA LEU A 206 1.79 -22.79 1.87
C LEU A 206 2.54 -22.33 3.15
N ALA A 207 2.06 -21.32 3.86
CA ALA A 207 2.73 -20.81 5.05
C ALA A 207 3.13 -21.86 6.09
N PRO A 208 2.31 -22.92 6.40
CA PRO A 208 2.68 -23.92 7.39
C PRO A 208 3.87 -24.81 7.00
N VAL A 209 4.20 -24.92 5.71
CA VAL A 209 5.28 -25.79 5.20
C VAL A 209 6.57 -25.04 4.89
N VAL A 210 6.57 -23.70 4.93
CA VAL A 210 7.78 -22.88 4.79
C VAL A 210 8.56 -22.89 6.13
N PRO A 211 9.90 -23.01 6.12
CA PRO A 211 10.71 -22.97 7.33
C PRO A 211 10.54 -21.64 8.09
N LYS A 212 10.50 -21.70 9.42
CA LYS A 212 10.24 -20.53 10.28
C LYS A 212 11.37 -19.50 10.28
N ASP A 213 12.58 -19.91 9.94
CA ASP A 213 13.78 -19.09 9.83
C ASP A 213 13.99 -18.53 8.41
N ALA A 214 13.15 -18.94 7.47
CA ALA A 214 13.13 -18.39 6.12
C ALA A 214 12.29 -17.12 6.05
N VAL A 215 12.56 -16.30 5.04
CA VAL A 215 11.69 -15.19 4.64
C VAL A 215 10.63 -15.71 3.69
N PHE A 216 9.36 -15.46 3.99
CA PHE A 216 8.23 -15.83 3.14
C PHE A 216 7.47 -14.58 2.68
N ILE A 217 7.30 -14.41 1.37
CA ILE A 217 6.56 -13.29 0.80
C ILE A 217 5.42 -13.77 -0.10
N SER A 218 4.35 -12.97 -0.15
CA SER A 218 3.21 -13.18 -1.04
C SER A 218 3.33 -12.31 -2.29
N GLU A 219 3.23 -12.92 -3.46
CA GLU A 219 3.32 -12.24 -4.75
C GLU A 219 2.01 -12.38 -5.52
N SER A 220 1.69 -11.38 -6.34
CA SER A 220 0.48 -11.33 -7.16
C SER A 220 -0.84 -11.28 -6.38
N GLY A 221 -1.83 -10.57 -6.93
CA GLY A 221 -3.18 -10.51 -6.37
C GLY A 221 -3.38 -9.55 -5.19
N ILE A 222 -2.32 -8.93 -4.66
CA ILE A 222 -2.41 -7.92 -3.61
C ILE A 222 -2.72 -6.56 -4.24
N ARG A 223 -3.91 -6.02 -3.98
CA ARG A 223 -4.41 -4.79 -4.60
C ARG A 223 -4.76 -3.69 -3.62
N THR A 224 -5.11 -4.04 -2.39
CA THR A 224 -5.61 -3.10 -1.38
C THR A 224 -4.97 -3.36 -0.03
N ASN A 225 -5.03 -2.39 0.87
CA ASN A 225 -4.62 -2.56 2.26
C ASN A 225 -5.42 -3.66 2.99
N ALA A 226 -6.69 -3.88 2.61
CA ALA A 226 -7.46 -5.00 3.13
C ALA A 226 -6.82 -6.35 2.77
N HIS A 227 -6.44 -6.56 1.50
CA HIS A 227 -5.73 -7.77 1.09
C HIS A 227 -4.38 -7.95 1.82
N VAL A 228 -3.68 -6.84 2.13
CA VAL A 228 -2.47 -6.89 2.96
C VAL A 228 -2.81 -7.37 4.37
N LYS A 229 -3.86 -6.82 5.00
CA LYS A 229 -4.32 -7.21 6.35
C LYS A 229 -4.68 -8.70 6.42
N ASP A 230 -5.36 -9.24 5.42
CA ASP A 230 -5.82 -10.64 5.38
C ASP A 230 -4.64 -11.64 5.41
N VAL A 231 -3.52 -11.30 4.77
CA VAL A 231 -2.40 -12.22 4.52
C VAL A 231 -1.19 -11.96 5.43
N THR A 232 -1.11 -10.77 6.05
CA THR A 232 0.10 -10.29 6.75
C THR A 232 0.60 -11.21 7.88
N ARG A 233 -0.31 -11.96 8.54
CA ARG A 233 0.05 -12.91 9.62
C ARG A 233 0.83 -14.13 9.15
N PHE A 234 0.78 -14.45 7.86
CA PHE A 234 1.38 -15.63 7.26
C PHE A 234 2.75 -15.35 6.63
N VAL A 235 3.10 -14.08 6.40
CA VAL A 235 4.25 -13.69 5.59
C VAL A 235 5.13 -12.63 6.27
N ASN A 236 6.37 -12.53 5.84
CA ASN A 236 7.27 -11.42 6.19
C ASN A 236 7.00 -10.18 5.32
N GLY A 237 6.45 -10.38 4.12
CA GLY A 237 6.22 -9.26 3.22
C GLY A 237 5.46 -9.62 1.94
N PHE A 238 5.39 -8.64 1.05
CA PHE A 238 4.60 -8.68 -0.18
C PHE A 238 5.41 -8.16 -1.37
N LEU A 239 5.22 -8.76 -2.55
CA LEU A 239 5.67 -8.15 -3.81
C LEU A 239 4.46 -7.62 -4.58
N VAL A 240 4.44 -6.30 -4.83
CA VAL A 240 3.30 -5.59 -5.43
C VAL A 240 3.76 -4.70 -6.59
N GLY A 241 3.13 -4.83 -7.74
CA GLY A 241 3.49 -4.11 -8.96
C GLY A 241 2.33 -3.35 -9.61
N SER A 242 1.54 -4.00 -10.45
CA SER A 242 0.55 -3.37 -11.35
C SER A 242 -0.41 -2.39 -10.66
N GLN A 243 -0.77 -2.67 -9.40
CA GLN A 243 -1.66 -1.82 -8.62
C GLN A 243 -1.02 -0.47 -8.26
N LEU A 244 0.30 -0.41 -8.22
CA LEU A 244 1.02 0.81 -7.89
C LEU A 244 1.38 1.61 -9.14
N THR A 245 2.06 0.96 -10.11
CA THR A 245 2.53 1.64 -11.31
C THR A 245 1.42 2.04 -12.28
N GLY A 246 0.25 1.40 -12.21
CA GLY A 246 -0.93 1.73 -13.01
C GLY A 246 -1.68 2.98 -12.55
N GLU A 247 -1.45 3.42 -11.32
CA GLU A 247 -2.15 4.60 -10.78
C GLU A 247 -1.47 5.90 -11.23
N PRO A 248 -2.24 6.95 -11.57
CA PRO A 248 -1.67 8.24 -11.95
C PRO A 248 -0.74 8.81 -10.88
N ASP A 249 -1.16 8.79 -9.62
CA ASP A 249 -0.37 9.17 -8.44
C ASP A 249 0.18 7.92 -7.73
N VAL A 250 1.41 7.54 -8.09
CA VAL A 250 2.11 6.37 -7.52
C VAL A 250 2.38 6.54 -6.02
N ASP A 251 2.65 7.76 -5.55
CA ASP A 251 2.88 8.04 -4.13
C ASP A 251 1.62 7.82 -3.30
N ARG A 252 0.46 8.32 -3.78
CA ARG A 252 -0.82 8.09 -3.13
C ARG A 252 -1.20 6.61 -3.13
N ALA A 253 -0.97 5.91 -4.25
CA ALA A 253 -1.21 4.47 -4.35
C ALA A 253 -0.38 3.68 -3.34
N ALA A 254 0.90 3.99 -3.20
CA ALA A 254 1.79 3.38 -2.21
C ALA A 254 1.31 3.65 -0.78
N ARG A 255 0.92 4.88 -0.44
CA ARG A 255 0.38 5.22 0.88
C ARG A 255 -0.92 4.47 1.18
N LEU A 256 -1.85 4.40 0.24
CA LEU A 256 -3.09 3.63 0.39
C LEU A 256 -2.83 2.14 0.60
N LEU A 257 -1.85 1.57 -0.09
CA LEU A 257 -1.49 0.16 0.09
C LEU A 257 -0.88 -0.10 1.48
N VAL A 258 0.05 0.75 1.91
CA VAL A 258 0.83 0.56 3.15
C VAL A 258 0.03 0.91 4.40
N TYR A 259 -0.64 2.07 4.40
CA TYR A 259 -1.31 2.62 5.58
C TYR A 259 -2.84 2.43 5.55
N GLY A 260 -3.41 2.15 4.37
CA GLY A 260 -4.85 2.22 4.17
C GLY A 260 -5.36 3.67 4.11
N PRO A 261 -6.67 3.87 4.14
CA PRO A 261 -7.26 5.20 4.22
C PRO A 261 -7.00 5.80 5.61
N ALA A 262 -6.00 6.68 5.70
CA ALA A 262 -5.61 7.38 6.91
C ALA A 262 -5.81 8.88 6.72
N LYS A 263 -6.61 9.51 7.57
CA LYS A 263 -6.94 10.93 7.54
C LYS A 263 -6.31 11.66 8.73
N VAL A 264 -5.66 12.79 8.49
CA VAL A 264 -5.29 13.76 9.53
C VAL A 264 -6.20 14.97 9.42
N CYS A 265 -7.07 15.13 10.40
CA CYS A 265 -8.12 16.15 10.42
C CYS A 265 -7.72 17.39 11.22
N GLY A 266 -8.33 18.54 10.91
CA GLY A 266 -8.05 19.79 11.59
C GLY A 266 -6.68 20.37 11.25
N LEU A 267 -6.27 20.25 10.00
CA LEU A 267 -5.08 20.91 9.46
C LEU A 267 -5.28 22.41 9.43
N ARG A 268 -4.32 23.16 10.00
CA ARG A 268 -4.40 24.64 10.11
C ARG A 268 -3.24 25.35 9.43
N THR A 269 -2.19 24.60 9.05
CA THR A 269 -0.98 25.14 8.43
C THR A 269 -0.48 24.26 7.30
N PRO A 270 0.21 24.82 6.30
CA PRO A 270 0.92 24.06 5.28
C PRO A 270 1.89 23.00 5.85
N SER A 271 2.64 23.33 6.89
CA SER A 271 3.61 22.42 7.51
C SER A 271 2.93 21.21 8.16
N ALA A 272 1.72 21.37 8.72
CA ALA A 272 0.96 20.25 9.26
C ALA A 272 0.48 19.29 8.15
N ALA A 273 0.08 19.82 6.99
CA ALA A 273 -0.29 19.01 5.85
C ALA A 273 0.91 18.23 5.27
N GLN A 274 2.06 18.91 5.14
CA GLN A 274 3.31 18.27 4.72
C GLN A 274 3.75 17.16 5.70
N ALA A 275 3.66 17.42 7.00
CA ALA A 275 3.96 16.42 8.03
C ALA A 275 3.00 15.21 7.96
N ALA A 276 1.71 15.46 7.75
CA ALA A 276 0.71 14.41 7.60
C ALA A 276 1.02 13.50 6.39
N ARG A 277 1.27 14.09 5.22
CA ARG A 277 1.66 13.32 4.02
C ARG A 277 2.97 12.57 4.21
N ALA A 278 3.99 13.23 4.75
CA ALA A 278 5.31 12.63 4.97
C ALA A 278 5.24 11.41 5.90
N ALA A 279 4.32 11.44 6.88
CA ALA A 279 4.08 10.32 7.80
C ALA A 279 3.26 9.18 7.16
N GLY A 280 2.59 9.39 6.02
CA GLY A 280 1.83 8.37 5.30
C GLY A 280 0.32 8.61 5.21
N ALA A 281 -0.20 9.75 5.66
CA ALA A 281 -1.62 10.07 5.52
C ALA A 281 -2.03 10.17 4.05
N THR A 282 -3.24 9.73 3.74
CA THR A 282 -3.83 9.80 2.40
C THR A 282 -4.82 10.95 2.27
N TYR A 283 -5.40 11.37 3.40
CA TYR A 283 -6.40 12.44 3.47
C TYR A 283 -5.99 13.53 4.45
N GLY A 284 -6.26 14.79 4.08
CA GLY A 284 -6.09 15.98 4.92
C GLY A 284 -7.44 16.65 5.19
N GLY A 285 -7.87 16.71 6.46
CA GLY A 285 -9.13 17.35 6.85
C GLY A 285 -8.94 18.82 7.18
N VAL A 286 -9.71 19.71 6.54
CA VAL A 286 -9.85 21.14 6.87
C VAL A 286 -11.24 21.38 7.45
N ILE A 287 -11.31 22.03 8.60
CA ILE A 287 -12.59 22.23 9.30
C ILE A 287 -13.17 23.59 8.90
N CYS A 288 -14.35 23.55 8.26
CA CYS A 288 -15.09 24.70 7.75
C CYS A 288 -16.30 24.98 8.67
N GLU A 289 -16.03 25.16 9.97
CA GLU A 289 -17.04 25.32 11.02
C GLU A 289 -16.61 26.45 11.95
N PRO A 290 -17.22 27.66 11.87
CA PRO A 290 -16.80 28.85 12.64
C PRO A 290 -16.75 28.63 14.15
N ALA A 291 -17.61 27.78 14.70
CA ALA A 291 -17.62 27.46 16.14
C ALA A 291 -16.46 26.56 16.59
N SER A 292 -15.72 25.96 15.65
CA SER A 292 -14.60 25.07 15.96
C SER A 292 -13.32 25.86 16.22
N PRO A 293 -12.54 25.54 17.28
CA PRO A 293 -11.21 26.14 17.48
C PRO A 293 -10.20 25.75 16.38
N ARG A 294 -10.57 24.78 15.53
CA ARG A 294 -9.76 24.30 14.39
C ARG A 294 -10.26 24.83 13.05
N ASN A 295 -11.22 25.77 13.07
CA ASN A 295 -11.74 26.40 11.86
C ASN A 295 -10.64 27.09 11.07
N VAL A 296 -10.71 27.02 9.74
CA VAL A 296 -9.80 27.69 8.83
C VAL A 296 -10.56 28.48 7.76
N SER A 297 -9.99 29.62 7.36
CA SER A 297 -10.54 30.43 6.29
C SER A 297 -10.26 29.81 4.91
N ARG A 298 -11.03 30.23 3.91
CA ARG A 298 -10.81 29.86 2.49
C ARG A 298 -9.35 30.15 2.05
N GLU A 299 -8.80 31.29 2.42
CA GLU A 299 -7.41 31.67 2.12
C GLU A 299 -6.40 30.70 2.76
N THR A 300 -6.68 30.26 4.00
CA THR A 300 -5.83 29.28 4.67
C THR A 300 -5.91 27.91 4.00
N ILE A 301 -7.11 27.48 3.56
CA ILE A 301 -7.29 26.24 2.79
C ILE A 301 -6.47 26.30 1.51
N GLU A 302 -6.55 27.37 0.75
CA GLU A 302 -5.78 27.57 -0.48
C GLU A 302 -4.26 27.45 -0.23
N LYS A 303 -3.75 28.09 0.83
CA LYS A 303 -2.34 27.97 1.21
C LYS A 303 -1.94 26.54 1.57
N ILE A 304 -2.79 25.81 2.28
CA ILE A 304 -2.55 24.41 2.69
C ILE A 304 -2.52 23.50 1.46
N THR A 305 -3.57 23.57 0.62
CA THR A 305 -3.73 22.68 -0.54
C THR A 305 -2.67 22.94 -1.61
N ALA A 306 -2.31 24.20 -1.83
CA ALA A 306 -1.24 24.58 -2.75
C ALA A 306 0.16 24.12 -2.28
N ALA A 307 0.42 24.19 -0.97
CA ALA A 307 1.71 23.81 -0.41
C ALA A 307 1.91 22.28 -0.32
N GLU A 308 0.83 21.51 -0.24
CA GLU A 308 0.86 20.05 -0.18
C GLU A 308 -0.25 19.43 -1.03
N PRO A 309 -0.09 19.38 -2.36
CA PRO A 309 -1.13 18.87 -3.27
C PRO A 309 -1.23 17.32 -3.27
N GLY A 310 -0.34 16.61 -2.58
CA GLY A 310 -0.30 15.15 -2.54
C GLY A 310 -1.28 14.50 -1.55
N LEU A 311 -2.11 15.30 -0.83
CA LEU A 311 -3.21 14.81 -0.01
C LEU A 311 -4.55 14.98 -0.77
N THR A 312 -5.49 14.05 -0.56
CA THR A 312 -6.90 14.27 -0.91
C THR A 312 -7.54 15.08 0.21
N TYR A 313 -8.03 16.29 -0.07
CA TYR A 313 -8.54 17.16 0.98
C TYR A 313 -10.03 16.98 1.23
N VAL A 314 -10.38 16.99 2.52
CA VAL A 314 -11.72 16.77 3.04
C VAL A 314 -12.18 18.03 3.78
N ALA A 315 -13.17 18.75 3.24
CA ALA A 315 -13.85 19.82 3.95
C ALA A 315 -14.83 19.23 4.97
N VAL A 316 -14.64 19.53 6.25
CA VAL A 316 -15.48 19.03 7.34
C VAL A 316 -16.43 20.14 7.77
N SER A 317 -17.75 19.87 7.71
CA SER A 317 -18.77 20.84 8.08
C SER A 317 -19.94 20.22 8.82
N ARG A 318 -20.50 20.97 9.77
CA ARG A 318 -21.72 20.61 10.52
C ARG A 318 -22.99 21.19 9.91
N ARG A 319 -22.90 21.82 8.75
CA ARG A 319 -24.05 22.40 8.04
C ARG A 319 -25.05 21.33 7.65
N THR A 320 -26.30 21.76 7.55
CA THR A 320 -27.42 20.99 7.00
C THR A 320 -27.95 21.56 5.69
N GLU A 321 -27.40 22.71 5.25
CA GLU A 321 -27.75 23.44 4.03
C GLU A 321 -26.60 24.35 3.59
N ASN A 322 -26.70 24.98 2.41
CA ASN A 322 -25.70 25.91 1.86
C ASN A 322 -24.32 25.25 1.61
N PHE A 323 -24.32 24.01 1.13
CA PHE A 323 -23.09 23.27 0.80
C PHE A 323 -22.40 23.80 -0.46
N SER A 324 -23.08 24.56 -1.30
CA SER A 324 -22.52 25.18 -2.51
C SER A 324 -21.30 26.07 -2.24
N GLU A 325 -21.22 26.69 -1.05
CA GLU A 325 -20.03 27.45 -0.64
C GLU A 325 -18.78 26.57 -0.48
N LEU A 326 -18.97 25.28 -0.15
CA LEU A 326 -17.89 24.31 0.04
C LEU A 326 -17.47 23.67 -1.28
N ASN A 327 -18.36 23.59 -2.28
CA ASN A 327 -18.08 23.01 -3.59
C ASN A 327 -16.92 23.69 -4.33
N ASN A 328 -16.72 24.97 -4.08
CA ASN A 328 -15.71 25.78 -4.75
C ASN A 328 -14.47 26.06 -3.88
N LEU A 329 -14.25 25.30 -2.81
CA LEU A 329 -13.03 25.45 -2.02
C LEU A 329 -11.81 24.95 -2.79
N PRO A 330 -10.70 25.72 -2.81
CA PRO A 330 -9.54 25.37 -3.62
C PRO A 330 -8.88 24.06 -3.15
N GLY A 331 -8.70 23.12 -4.09
CA GLY A 331 -8.01 21.85 -3.86
C GLY A 331 -8.75 20.88 -2.93
N VAL A 332 -10.05 21.08 -2.68
CA VAL A 332 -10.88 20.17 -1.88
C VAL A 332 -11.62 19.21 -2.80
N ASP A 333 -11.58 17.92 -2.49
CA ASP A 333 -12.15 16.83 -3.28
C ASP A 333 -13.36 16.18 -2.59
N VAL A 334 -13.48 16.34 -1.28
CA VAL A 334 -14.44 15.61 -0.44
C VAL A 334 -15.15 16.56 0.52
N LEU A 335 -16.46 16.40 0.64
CA LEU A 335 -17.27 17.01 1.69
C LEU A 335 -17.61 15.96 2.74
N GLN A 336 -17.13 16.13 3.97
CA GLN A 336 -17.56 15.35 5.13
C GLN A 336 -18.71 16.08 5.84
N VAL A 337 -19.93 15.58 5.67
CA VAL A 337 -21.10 16.04 6.39
C VAL A 337 -21.03 15.53 7.83
N HIS A 338 -20.78 16.43 8.79
CA HIS A 338 -20.63 16.14 10.21
C HIS A 338 -21.77 16.76 11.04
N ALA A 339 -22.94 16.92 10.43
CA ALA A 339 -24.15 17.35 11.10
C ALA A 339 -24.56 16.33 12.20
N PRO A 340 -25.27 16.74 13.25
CA PRO A 340 -25.85 15.81 14.21
C PRO A 340 -26.69 14.72 13.54
N ASN A 341 -26.72 13.51 14.12
CA ASN A 341 -27.61 12.46 13.64
C ASN A 341 -29.08 12.93 13.77
N VAL A 342 -29.84 12.67 12.76
CA VAL A 342 -31.28 12.96 12.70
C VAL A 342 -32.06 11.66 12.39
N THR A 343 -33.32 11.74 12.04
CA THR A 343 -34.08 10.56 11.62
C THR A 343 -33.56 10.04 10.25
N VAL A 344 -33.79 8.78 9.95
CA VAL A 344 -33.35 8.17 8.68
C VAL A 344 -33.85 8.95 7.47
N SER A 345 -35.12 9.42 7.48
CA SER A 345 -35.66 10.20 6.37
C SER A 345 -34.93 11.53 6.19
N GLU A 346 -34.68 12.24 7.29
CA GLU A 346 -33.95 13.52 7.26
C GLU A 346 -32.47 13.33 6.85
N GLU A 347 -31.85 12.20 7.18
CA GLU A 347 -30.49 11.85 6.71
C GLU A 347 -30.43 11.65 5.20
N LEU A 348 -31.40 10.94 4.63
CA LEU A 348 -31.48 10.76 3.18
C LEU A 348 -31.64 12.10 2.46
N ASP A 349 -32.52 12.98 3.00
CA ASP A 349 -32.72 14.33 2.45
C ASP A 349 -31.48 15.20 2.60
N LEU A 350 -30.78 15.12 3.73
CA LEU A 350 -29.54 15.83 4.01
C LEU A 350 -28.42 15.44 3.01
N ILE A 351 -28.21 14.15 2.81
CA ILE A 351 -27.18 13.65 1.90
C ILE A 351 -27.52 13.96 0.44
N ALA A 352 -28.79 13.83 0.04
CA ALA A 352 -29.24 14.20 -1.29
C ALA A 352 -29.03 15.71 -1.55
N ARG A 353 -29.35 16.57 -0.58
CA ARG A 353 -29.11 18.02 -0.64
C ARG A 353 -27.61 18.33 -0.73
N ALA A 354 -26.78 17.71 0.13
CA ALA A 354 -25.34 17.91 0.11
C ALA A 354 -24.75 17.59 -1.27
N LYS A 355 -25.19 16.47 -1.90
CA LYS A 355 -24.74 16.10 -3.24
C LYS A 355 -25.26 17.04 -4.33
N ALA A 356 -26.51 17.52 -4.21
CA ALA A 356 -27.08 18.46 -5.18
C ALA A 356 -26.39 19.83 -5.13
N GLU A 357 -26.04 20.33 -3.94
CA GLU A 357 -25.41 21.62 -3.73
C GLU A 357 -23.87 21.57 -3.90
N ALA A 358 -23.24 20.40 -3.73
CA ALA A 358 -21.81 20.18 -3.95
C ALA A 358 -21.56 19.02 -4.92
N PRO A 359 -21.97 19.16 -6.20
CA PRO A 359 -21.94 18.08 -7.18
C PRO A 359 -20.52 17.58 -7.52
N ASP A 360 -19.51 18.44 -7.41
CA ASP A 360 -18.12 18.10 -7.75
C ASP A 360 -17.41 17.32 -6.62
N LEU A 361 -17.93 17.40 -5.40
CA LEU A 361 -17.32 16.74 -4.26
C LEU A 361 -17.85 15.32 -4.04
N GLN A 362 -16.96 14.43 -3.59
CA GLN A 362 -17.36 13.16 -2.97
C GLN A 362 -18.02 13.44 -1.62
N ILE A 363 -19.05 12.68 -1.26
CA ILE A 363 -19.75 12.87 0.01
C ILE A 363 -19.32 11.78 0.99
N TRP A 364 -18.83 12.21 2.16
CA TRP A 364 -18.62 11.38 3.34
C TRP A 364 -19.62 11.74 4.42
N ARG A 365 -20.05 10.78 5.22
CA ARG A 365 -20.94 11.01 6.36
C ARG A 365 -20.25 10.65 7.68
N ALA A 366 -20.14 11.60 8.58
CA ALA A 366 -19.71 11.34 9.95
C ALA A 366 -20.93 10.99 10.81
N VAL A 367 -20.91 9.81 11.42
CA VAL A 367 -22.02 9.28 12.22
C VAL A 367 -21.61 9.23 13.69
N ASN A 368 -22.43 9.84 14.56
CA ASN A 368 -22.27 9.73 15.99
C ASN A 368 -22.72 8.34 16.47
N MET A 369 -21.77 7.48 16.79
CA MET A 369 -22.03 6.08 17.18
C MET A 369 -22.63 5.93 18.58
N ALA A 370 -22.59 6.97 19.42
CA ALA A 370 -23.28 7.00 20.71
C ALA A 370 -24.79 7.28 20.60
N ALA A 371 -25.27 7.70 19.43
CA ALA A 371 -26.67 7.97 19.20
C ALA A 371 -27.46 6.69 18.87
N PRO A 372 -28.66 6.51 19.40
CA PRO A 372 -29.45 5.28 19.22
C PRO A 372 -29.70 4.90 17.75
N GLN A 373 -29.87 5.90 16.87
CA GLN A 373 -30.19 5.72 15.45
C GLN A 373 -28.95 5.50 14.56
N ALA A 374 -27.74 5.40 15.13
CA ALA A 374 -26.49 5.36 14.35
C ALA A 374 -26.46 4.20 13.33
N HIS A 375 -26.84 2.99 13.76
CA HIS A 375 -26.85 1.81 12.91
C HIS A 375 -27.92 1.90 11.81
N ASP A 376 -29.10 2.44 12.11
CA ASP A 376 -30.18 2.63 11.13
C ASP A 376 -29.79 3.65 10.05
N ILE A 377 -29.10 4.73 10.44
CA ILE A 377 -28.55 5.72 9.50
C ILE A 377 -27.53 5.07 8.55
N ILE A 378 -26.57 4.31 9.10
CA ILE A 378 -25.56 3.62 8.27
C ILE A 378 -26.26 2.63 7.33
N ALA A 379 -27.19 1.83 7.83
CA ALA A 379 -27.93 0.85 7.03
C ALA A 379 -28.71 1.52 5.88
N ALA A 380 -29.32 2.67 6.13
CA ALA A 380 -30.07 3.40 5.10
C ALA A 380 -29.16 4.06 4.03
N LEU A 381 -27.93 4.47 4.42
CA LEU A 381 -27.00 5.18 3.54
C LEU A 381 -26.01 4.24 2.82
N VAL A 382 -25.79 3.03 3.32
CA VAL A 382 -24.78 2.12 2.76
C VAL A 382 -25.09 1.70 1.32
N ASP A 383 -26.36 1.54 1.00
CA ASP A 383 -26.85 1.20 -0.35
C ASP A 383 -26.90 2.41 -1.29
N GLN A 384 -26.79 3.62 -0.73
CA GLN A 384 -26.73 4.85 -1.52
C GLN A 384 -25.31 5.03 -2.08
N THR A 385 -25.19 5.08 -3.40
CA THR A 385 -23.87 5.29 -4.06
C THR A 385 -23.29 6.69 -3.82
N ILE A 386 -24.07 7.61 -3.25
CA ILE A 386 -23.69 8.97 -2.94
C ILE A 386 -22.64 9.05 -1.83
N VAL A 387 -22.84 8.27 -0.75
CA VAL A 387 -21.89 8.24 0.38
C VAL A 387 -20.78 7.26 0.06
N THR A 388 -19.54 7.76 -0.08
CA THR A 388 -18.39 6.93 -0.42
C THR A 388 -17.61 6.43 0.80
N MET A 389 -17.72 7.10 1.95
CA MET A 389 -17.06 6.74 3.21
C MET A 389 -17.87 7.20 4.40
N PHE A 390 -17.86 6.40 5.47
CA PHE A 390 -18.38 6.79 6.79
C PHE A 390 -17.23 7.14 7.74
N VAL A 391 -17.45 8.13 8.60
CA VAL A 391 -16.55 8.45 9.72
C VAL A 391 -17.31 8.16 11.02
N LEU A 392 -16.88 7.13 11.75
CA LEU A 392 -17.52 6.69 12.99
C LEU A 392 -16.93 7.47 14.17
N ASP A 393 -17.69 8.38 14.76
CA ASP A 393 -17.24 9.28 15.83
C ASP A 393 -18.09 9.13 17.10
N ASN A 394 -17.57 9.63 18.22
CA ASN A 394 -18.28 9.65 19.52
C ASN A 394 -18.90 11.03 19.80
N GLY A 395 -19.95 11.39 19.08
CA GLY A 395 -20.72 12.58 19.36
C GLY A 395 -20.32 13.82 18.56
N ASN A 396 -20.16 14.97 19.23
CA ASN A 396 -20.07 16.27 18.59
C ASN A 396 -18.73 16.62 17.94
N GLY A 397 -17.83 15.64 17.78
CA GLY A 397 -16.51 15.84 17.19
C GLY A 397 -15.52 16.57 18.11
N GLY A 398 -14.24 16.18 18.06
CA GLY A 398 -13.16 16.89 18.74
C GLY A 398 -13.12 16.78 20.28
N THR A 399 -13.95 15.97 20.88
CA THR A 399 -14.02 15.78 22.37
C THR A 399 -12.84 14.96 22.91
N GLY A 400 -12.08 14.27 22.03
CA GLY A 400 -11.00 13.39 22.42
C GLY A 400 -11.43 12.08 23.09
N LYS A 401 -12.73 11.80 23.15
CA LYS A 401 -13.29 10.56 23.70
C LYS A 401 -13.67 9.63 22.56
N HIS A 402 -13.39 8.34 22.73
CA HIS A 402 -13.88 7.28 21.84
C HIS A 402 -15.18 6.68 22.41
N PHE A 403 -16.03 6.17 21.53
CA PHE A 403 -17.18 5.35 21.92
C PHE A 403 -16.72 3.91 22.23
N ASP A 404 -17.59 3.11 22.78
CA ASP A 404 -17.30 1.70 23.01
C ASP A 404 -17.22 0.95 21.65
N TRP A 405 -16.01 0.66 21.20
CA TRP A 405 -15.76 -0.03 19.94
C TRP A 405 -16.30 -1.46 19.92
N SER A 406 -16.53 -2.09 21.07
CA SER A 406 -17.15 -3.41 21.15
C SER A 406 -18.62 -3.41 20.70
N SER A 407 -19.25 -2.23 20.66
CA SER A 407 -20.61 -2.04 20.18
C SER A 407 -20.73 -1.92 18.65
N LEU A 408 -19.62 -1.90 17.91
CA LEU A 408 -19.61 -1.87 16.46
C LEU A 408 -20.10 -3.20 15.88
N ASN A 409 -21.41 -3.30 15.68
CA ASN A 409 -22.07 -4.44 15.04
C ASN A 409 -22.40 -4.12 13.57
N LEU A 410 -21.34 -3.97 12.75
CA LEU A 410 -21.43 -3.68 11.31
C LEU A 410 -20.81 -4.82 10.50
N SER A 411 -21.35 -5.08 9.32
CA SER A 411 -20.79 -6.11 8.43
C SER A 411 -19.39 -5.73 7.95
N PRO A 412 -18.53 -6.72 7.62
CA PRO A 412 -17.21 -6.44 7.04
C PRO A 412 -17.24 -5.55 5.80
N GLU A 413 -18.29 -5.66 4.99
CA GLU A 413 -18.50 -4.83 3.81
C GLU A 413 -18.69 -3.35 4.19
N VAL A 414 -19.51 -3.06 5.19
CA VAL A 414 -19.72 -1.72 5.72
C VAL A 414 -18.44 -1.19 6.36
N LEU A 415 -17.78 -2.00 7.22
CA LEU A 415 -16.52 -1.63 7.88
C LEU A 415 -15.42 -1.29 6.88
N SER A 416 -15.41 -1.93 5.70
CA SER A 416 -14.47 -1.61 4.61
C SER A 416 -14.61 -0.18 4.04
N ARG A 417 -15.71 0.51 4.37
CA ARG A 417 -16.01 1.89 4.01
C ARG A 417 -16.04 2.84 5.22
N CYS A 418 -15.45 2.42 6.35
CA CYS A 418 -15.47 3.21 7.59
C CYS A 418 -14.07 3.67 7.99
N LEU A 419 -13.96 4.93 8.41
CA LEU A 419 -12.86 5.44 9.23
C LEU A 419 -13.35 5.55 10.67
N ILE A 420 -12.53 5.15 11.63
CA ILE A 420 -12.83 5.34 13.04
C ILE A 420 -12.20 6.63 13.54
N ALA A 421 -12.98 7.42 14.28
CA ALA A 421 -12.59 8.72 14.82
C ALA A 421 -12.80 8.77 16.34
N GLY A 422 -12.55 9.93 16.96
CA GLY A 422 -12.74 10.14 18.39
C GLY A 422 -11.49 9.88 19.20
N GLY A 423 -10.53 10.82 19.19
CA GLY A 423 -9.31 10.75 20.02
C GLY A 423 -8.30 9.68 19.58
N ILE A 424 -8.34 9.27 18.31
CA ILE A 424 -7.38 8.30 17.80
C ILE A 424 -5.99 8.93 17.74
N GLY A 425 -5.01 8.23 18.28
CA GLY A 425 -3.62 8.65 18.36
C GLY A 425 -2.65 7.45 18.44
N PRO A 426 -1.37 7.68 18.78
CA PRO A 426 -0.35 6.62 18.82
C PRO A 426 -0.73 5.41 19.66
N ASP A 427 -1.37 5.66 20.80
CA ASP A 427 -1.59 4.65 21.84
C ASP A 427 -2.80 3.72 21.55
N ASN A 428 -3.69 4.11 20.63
CA ASN A 428 -4.92 3.38 20.38
C ASN A 428 -5.24 3.12 18.89
N ALA A 429 -4.42 3.61 17.96
CA ALA A 429 -4.65 3.42 16.53
C ALA A 429 -4.70 1.94 16.12
N ALA A 430 -3.84 1.10 16.69
CA ALA A 430 -3.85 -0.35 16.44
C ALA A 430 -5.14 -1.01 16.97
N ALA A 431 -5.58 -0.64 18.18
CA ALA A 431 -6.84 -1.14 18.76
C ALA A 431 -8.06 -0.67 17.94
N ALA A 432 -8.04 0.56 17.43
CA ALA A 432 -9.07 1.06 16.52
C ALA A 432 -9.17 0.20 15.25
N LEU A 433 -8.06 -0.16 14.63
CA LEU A 433 -8.02 -1.01 13.44
C LEU A 433 -8.45 -2.46 13.71
N SER A 434 -8.32 -2.97 14.94
CA SER A 434 -8.76 -4.32 15.29
C SER A 434 -10.29 -4.50 15.24
N THR A 435 -11.04 -3.41 15.15
CA THR A 435 -12.50 -3.43 14.91
C THR A 435 -12.87 -3.84 13.47
N GLY A 436 -11.89 -3.95 12.56
CA GLY A 436 -12.12 -4.30 11.16
C GLY A 436 -12.41 -3.11 10.24
N VAL A 437 -12.38 -1.88 10.73
CA VAL A 437 -12.55 -0.68 9.88
C VAL A 437 -11.43 -0.54 8.84
N ALA A 438 -11.74 0.16 7.74
CA ALA A 438 -10.78 0.42 6.68
C ALA A 438 -9.57 1.22 7.18
N GLY A 439 -9.80 2.23 8.01
CA GLY A 439 -8.74 3.13 8.45
C GLY A 439 -9.11 4.03 9.63
N VAL A 440 -8.33 5.09 9.83
CA VAL A 440 -8.43 5.98 10.98
C VAL A 440 -8.60 7.45 10.58
N ASP A 441 -9.30 8.23 11.42
CA ASP A 441 -9.36 9.69 11.36
C ASP A 441 -8.67 10.28 12.61
N LEU A 442 -7.49 10.83 12.41
CA LEU A 442 -6.62 11.39 13.45
C LEU A 442 -6.89 12.89 13.62
N ASN A 443 -7.35 13.33 14.78
CA ASN A 443 -7.55 14.75 15.05
C ASN A 443 -6.89 15.16 16.38
N SER A 444 -7.64 15.22 17.48
CA SER A 444 -7.14 15.64 18.80
C SER A 444 -6.04 14.71 19.36
N GLY A 445 -6.10 13.40 19.03
CA GLY A 445 -5.10 12.42 19.47
C GLY A 445 -3.68 12.62 18.90
N VAL A 446 -3.54 13.50 17.89
CA VAL A 446 -2.24 13.85 17.28
C VAL A 446 -1.94 15.36 17.37
N GLU A 447 -2.57 16.07 18.29
CA GLU A 447 -2.24 17.43 18.65
C GLU A 447 -1.13 17.48 19.72
N TYR A 448 -0.51 18.65 19.87
CA TYR A 448 0.41 18.89 20.98
C TYR A 448 -0.27 18.63 22.31
N THR A 449 0.42 17.98 23.24
CA THR A 449 -0.12 17.63 24.55
C THR A 449 -0.33 18.87 25.43
N ALA A 450 -1.18 18.74 26.45
CA ALA A 450 -1.47 19.84 27.39
C ALA A 450 -0.20 20.41 28.04
N ASP A 451 0.79 19.58 28.34
CA ASP A 451 2.07 20.02 28.94
C ASP A 451 2.86 20.91 27.97
N VAL A 452 2.90 20.57 26.68
CA VAL A 452 3.55 21.41 25.66
C VAL A 452 2.79 22.72 25.48
N VAL A 453 1.47 22.66 25.39
CA VAL A 453 0.59 23.84 25.26
C VAL A 453 0.70 24.77 26.47
N ALA A 454 0.93 24.24 27.68
CA ALA A 454 1.13 25.05 28.88
C ALA A 454 2.37 25.96 28.77
N GLY A 455 3.42 25.50 28.05
CA GLY A 455 4.63 26.29 27.78
C GLY A 455 4.59 27.10 26.49
N ALA A 456 3.67 26.78 25.57
CA ALA A 456 3.53 27.41 24.25
C ALA A 456 2.03 27.43 23.82
N PRO A 457 1.22 28.36 24.40
CA PRO A 457 -0.24 28.39 24.17
C PRO A 457 -0.65 28.53 22.71
N GLU A 458 0.19 29.10 21.85
CA GLU A 458 -0.02 29.23 20.44
C GLU A 458 -0.10 27.88 19.70
N LEU A 459 0.40 26.82 20.31
CA LEU A 459 0.35 25.45 19.78
C LEU A 459 -1.00 24.73 20.09
N ALA A 460 -1.89 25.37 20.83
CA ALA A 460 -3.20 24.80 21.12
C ALA A 460 -3.95 24.43 19.83
N HIS A 461 -4.44 23.20 19.77
CA HIS A 461 -5.14 22.63 18.60
C HIS A 461 -4.27 22.55 17.31
N HIS A 462 -2.96 22.71 17.40
CA HIS A 462 -2.03 22.43 16.31
C HIS A 462 -1.60 20.96 16.32
N LYS A 463 -1.30 20.45 15.12
CA LYS A 463 -0.85 19.06 14.95
C LYS A 463 0.63 18.93 15.33
N ASP A 464 0.94 17.91 16.12
CA ASP A 464 2.29 17.51 16.45
C ASP A 464 2.80 16.49 15.41
N PRO A 465 3.81 16.83 14.59
CA PRO A 465 4.35 15.94 13.58
C PRO A 465 4.88 14.62 14.14
N SER A 466 5.39 14.62 15.38
CA SER A 466 5.92 13.42 16.03
C SER A 466 4.79 12.44 16.39
N ARG A 467 3.67 12.96 16.86
CA ARG A 467 2.48 12.17 17.20
C ARG A 467 1.75 11.66 15.94
N ILE A 468 1.70 12.47 14.86
CA ILE A 468 1.20 12.00 13.56
C ILE A 468 2.02 10.80 13.09
N ARG A 469 3.36 10.93 13.10
CA ARG A 469 4.26 9.85 12.68
C ARG A 469 4.07 8.60 13.53
N ALA A 470 4.04 8.72 14.85
CA ALA A 470 3.87 7.60 15.76
C ALA A 470 2.51 6.89 15.57
N ALA A 471 1.42 7.64 15.36
CA ALA A 471 0.10 7.07 15.10
C ALA A 471 0.08 6.31 13.75
N LEU A 472 0.66 6.87 12.70
CA LEU A 472 0.71 6.22 11.39
C LEU A 472 1.70 5.05 11.36
N GLU A 473 2.75 5.05 12.16
CA GLU A 473 3.60 3.86 12.35
C GLU A 473 2.82 2.72 13.03
N ALA A 474 1.99 3.03 14.04
CA ALA A 474 1.10 2.04 14.66
C ALA A 474 0.08 1.48 13.65
N VAL A 475 -0.42 2.32 12.71
CA VAL A 475 -1.28 1.88 11.60
C VAL A 475 -0.53 0.96 10.65
N ARG A 476 0.70 1.32 10.28
CA ARG A 476 1.56 0.56 9.36
C ARG A 476 1.90 -0.83 9.90
N THR A 477 2.20 -0.91 11.19
CA THR A 477 2.65 -2.14 11.85
C THR A 477 1.52 -3.00 12.40
N PHE A 478 0.28 -2.52 12.33
CA PHE A 478 -0.88 -3.26 12.81
C PHE A 478 -1.05 -4.60 12.09
N THR A 479 -1.16 -5.69 12.85
CA THR A 479 -1.46 -7.04 12.35
C THR A 479 -2.75 -7.53 13.00
N PRO A 480 -3.79 -7.91 12.23
CA PRO A 480 -5.00 -8.47 12.78
C PRO A 480 -4.72 -9.75 13.58
N SER A 481 -5.40 -9.90 14.72
CA SER A 481 -5.22 -11.06 15.59
C SER A 481 -5.94 -12.32 15.08
N HIS A 482 -6.93 -12.15 14.19
CA HIS A 482 -7.75 -13.27 13.64
C HIS A 482 -8.33 -12.91 12.28
#